data_66e3c9d485bbcf42a533a96bac0b98f2
#
_entry.id   66e3c9d485bbcf42a533a96bac0b98f2
#
_cell.length_a   1.000
_cell.length_b   1.000
_cell.length_c   1.000
_cell.angle_alpha   90.00
_cell.angle_beta   90.00
_cell.angle_gamma   90.00
#
_symmetry.space_group_name_H-M   'P 1'
#
loop_
_entity.id
_entity.type
_entity.pdbx_description
1 polymer ?
#
loop_
_entity_poly.entity_id
_entity_poly.type
_entity_poly.pdbx_seq_one_letter_code
_entity_poly.pdbx_strand_id
1 'polypeptide(L)'
;SQTLQAISEVHAKSRKQFKKAKLNWRTNNPKAKRRSLGWIPFKKTAIKHLTTRQSGKKSLKSTIQLSLAKGKKLIIDLWDSYNLSLYTINTCELVQDARGHWYACITVKEFPKTVCGTGQVGIDLGCKDAAVSSEGDQLQIKVTHQYAEKLAIAQRAKNKKRVKVIHAKIKNTRQDLIHKFTSKLVKANSLIVVGKIKSNSFTSSKLAKSV
;
A
#
# COMPACT_ATOMS: atom_id res chain seq x y z
N SER A 1 -24.21 7.48 10.37
CA SER A 1 -22.78 7.46 10.70
C SER A 1 -21.96 7.77 9.45
N GLN A 2 -20.93 8.59 9.57
CA GLN A 2 -20.04 8.97 8.45
C GLN A 2 -19.26 7.78 7.90
N THR A 3 -18.96 6.80 8.74
CA THR A 3 -18.34 5.55 8.33
C THR A 3 -19.25 4.76 7.39
N LEU A 4 -20.55 4.66 7.68
CA LEU A 4 -21.53 4.03 6.79
C LEU A 4 -21.63 4.77 5.46
N GLN A 5 -21.64 6.11 5.49
CA GLN A 5 -21.65 6.92 4.28
C GLN A 5 -20.39 6.69 3.43
N ALA A 6 -19.21 6.64 4.04
CA ALA A 6 -17.96 6.33 3.34
C ALA A 6 -17.99 4.93 2.71
N ILE A 7 -18.53 3.92 3.39
CA ILE A 7 -18.72 2.56 2.84
C ILE A 7 -19.66 2.59 1.63
N SER A 8 -20.79 3.29 1.73
CA SER A 8 -21.76 3.40 0.62
C SER A 8 -21.16 4.08 -0.61
N GLU A 9 -20.36 5.14 -0.43
CA GLU A 9 -19.67 5.83 -1.52
C GLU A 9 -18.65 4.94 -2.23
N VAL A 10 -17.85 4.20 -1.45
CA VAL A 10 -16.87 3.25 -2.02
C VAL A 10 -17.59 2.12 -2.76
N HIS A 11 -18.70 1.61 -2.21
CA HIS A 11 -19.51 0.60 -2.87
C HIS A 11 -20.08 1.12 -4.21
N ALA A 12 -20.65 2.32 -4.23
CA ALA A 12 -21.19 2.93 -5.45
C ALA A 12 -20.11 3.16 -6.51
N LYS A 13 -18.94 3.70 -6.12
CA LYS A 13 -17.77 3.85 -7.01
C LYS A 13 -17.33 2.52 -7.58
N SER A 14 -17.25 1.47 -6.77
CA SER A 14 -16.82 0.14 -7.22
C SER A 14 -17.82 -0.48 -8.19
N ARG A 15 -19.14 -0.33 -7.95
CA ARG A 15 -20.17 -0.76 -8.90
C ARG A 15 -20.00 -0.10 -10.27
N LYS A 16 -19.78 1.21 -10.29
CA LYS A 16 -19.56 1.99 -11.52
C LYS A 16 -18.28 1.54 -12.23
N GLN A 17 -17.18 1.38 -11.49
CA GLN A 17 -15.88 0.98 -12.03
C GLN A 17 -15.91 -0.40 -12.68
N PHE A 18 -16.52 -1.36 -12.02
CA PHE A 18 -16.60 -2.75 -12.51
C PHE A 18 -17.83 -3.02 -13.40
N LYS A 19 -18.65 -2.00 -13.67
CA LYS A 19 -19.89 -2.11 -14.48
C LYS A 19 -20.80 -3.26 -14.01
N LYS A 20 -20.90 -3.49 -12.69
CA LYS A 20 -21.68 -4.57 -12.10
C LYS A 20 -22.89 -4.04 -11.34
N ALA A 21 -24.05 -4.62 -11.59
CA ALA A 21 -25.26 -4.29 -10.84
C ALA A 21 -25.17 -4.73 -9.37
N LYS A 22 -24.48 -5.85 -9.09
CA LYS A 22 -24.30 -6.41 -7.76
C LYS A 22 -22.83 -6.75 -7.53
N LEU A 23 -22.28 -6.37 -6.39
CA LEU A 23 -20.95 -6.77 -5.92
C LEU A 23 -21.08 -7.81 -4.82
N ASN A 24 -20.09 -8.68 -4.72
CA ASN A 24 -20.00 -9.62 -3.60
C ASN A 24 -19.78 -8.87 -2.29
N TRP A 25 -20.54 -9.24 -1.26
CA TRP A 25 -20.35 -8.68 0.07
C TRP A 25 -19.00 -9.09 0.67
N ARG A 26 -18.40 -8.17 1.41
CA ARG A 26 -17.26 -8.51 2.25
C ARG A 26 -17.73 -9.41 3.38
N THR A 27 -17.04 -10.50 3.61
CA THR A 27 -17.38 -11.44 4.68
C THR A 27 -16.18 -11.80 5.53
N ASN A 28 -16.37 -11.85 6.84
CA ASN A 28 -15.39 -12.34 7.81
C ASN A 28 -15.75 -13.73 8.34
N ASN A 29 -16.79 -14.38 7.80
CA ASN A 29 -17.22 -15.71 8.21
C ASN A 29 -16.06 -16.71 8.04
N PRO A 30 -15.63 -17.42 9.13
CA PRO A 30 -14.56 -18.42 9.06
C PRO A 30 -14.84 -19.57 8.09
N LYS A 31 -16.12 -19.91 7.87
CA LYS A 31 -16.57 -20.96 6.97
C LYS A 31 -16.62 -20.52 5.50
N ALA A 32 -16.51 -19.22 5.22
CA ALA A 32 -16.54 -18.74 3.84
C ALA A 32 -15.31 -19.20 3.05
N LYS A 33 -15.52 -19.65 1.80
CA LYS A 33 -14.45 -20.08 0.88
C LYS A 33 -13.39 -18.97 0.68
N ARG A 34 -13.81 -17.71 0.67
CA ARG A 34 -12.94 -16.53 0.60
C ARG A 34 -13.37 -15.54 1.66
N ARG A 35 -12.49 -15.25 2.60
CA ARG A 35 -12.68 -14.20 3.60
C ARG A 35 -12.15 -12.88 3.06
N SER A 36 -12.88 -11.81 3.29
CA SER A 36 -12.40 -10.46 3.05
C SER A 36 -11.47 -10.03 4.18
N LEU A 37 -10.41 -9.31 3.86
CA LEU A 37 -9.59 -8.65 4.87
C LEU A 37 -10.38 -7.51 5.52
N GLY A 38 -10.07 -7.20 6.77
CA GLY A 38 -10.69 -6.09 7.49
C GLY A 38 -10.42 -4.76 6.78
N TRP A 39 -11.45 -3.92 6.71
CA TRP A 39 -11.37 -2.57 6.13
C TRP A 39 -12.48 -1.69 6.69
N ILE A 40 -12.11 -0.54 7.25
CA ILE A 40 -13.04 0.42 7.84
C ILE A 40 -12.60 1.83 7.44
N PRO A 41 -13.37 2.55 6.62
CA PRO A 41 -13.05 3.91 6.20
C PRO A 41 -13.61 4.96 7.16
N PHE A 42 -12.89 6.05 7.33
CA PHE A 42 -13.29 7.21 8.12
C PHE A 42 -13.09 8.49 7.30
N LYS A 43 -14.08 9.36 7.31
CA LYS A 43 -14.01 10.71 6.74
C LYS A 43 -13.35 11.68 7.73
N LYS A 44 -12.87 12.81 7.24
CA LYS A 44 -12.17 13.85 8.00
C LYS A 44 -12.83 14.17 9.35
N THR A 45 -14.13 14.38 9.37
CA THR A 45 -14.88 14.78 10.57
C THR A 45 -15.06 13.64 11.60
N ALA A 46 -14.77 12.39 11.21
CA ALA A 46 -14.76 11.24 12.11
C ALA A 46 -13.40 10.98 12.75
N ILE A 47 -12.38 11.79 12.44
CA ILE A 47 -11.01 11.57 12.87
C ILE A 47 -10.57 12.77 13.70
N LYS A 48 -9.99 12.53 14.88
CA LYS A 48 -9.37 13.54 15.73
C LYS A 48 -7.98 13.05 16.14
N HIS A 49 -6.94 13.82 15.84
CA HIS A 49 -5.63 13.64 16.44
C HIS A 49 -5.70 14.13 17.89
N LEU A 50 -5.24 13.33 18.83
CA LEU A 50 -5.24 13.67 20.25
C LEU A 50 -3.87 14.11 20.73
N THR A 51 -2.88 13.26 20.60
CA THR A 51 -1.51 13.54 21.08
C THR A 51 -0.48 12.87 20.19
N THR A 52 0.72 13.45 20.15
CA THR A 52 1.94 12.79 19.67
C THR A 52 2.97 12.84 20.78
N ARG A 53 3.57 11.69 21.10
CA ARG A 53 4.58 11.56 22.15
C ARG A 53 5.80 10.81 21.62
N GLN A 54 6.96 11.15 22.14
CA GLN A 54 8.18 10.42 21.84
C GLN A 54 8.15 9.03 22.50
N SER A 55 8.52 8.02 21.73
CA SER A 55 8.58 6.63 22.19
C SER A 55 9.94 6.03 21.83
N GLY A 56 10.97 6.34 22.66
CA GLY A 56 12.36 6.00 22.37
C GLY A 56 13.11 7.09 21.61
N LYS A 57 14.41 6.86 21.28
CA LYS A 57 15.32 7.89 20.74
C LYS A 57 14.91 8.44 19.35
N LYS A 58 14.20 7.66 18.53
CA LYS A 58 13.88 8.04 17.13
C LYS A 58 12.45 7.67 16.70
N SER A 59 11.58 7.27 17.62
CA SER A 59 10.21 6.83 17.28
C SER A 59 9.17 7.70 17.96
N LEU A 60 8.13 8.05 17.23
CA LEU A 60 6.97 8.76 17.74
C LEU A 60 5.79 7.79 17.83
N LYS A 61 4.89 8.05 18.75
CA LYS A 61 3.57 7.44 18.83
C LYS A 61 2.51 8.52 18.80
N SER A 62 1.56 8.40 17.88
CA SER A 62 0.41 9.28 17.81
C SER A 62 -0.84 8.55 18.25
N THR A 63 -1.65 9.21 19.07
CA THR A 63 -2.96 8.73 19.49
C THR A 63 -4.01 9.43 18.68
N ILE A 64 -4.87 8.68 18.00
CA ILE A 64 -6.00 9.19 17.25
C ILE A 64 -7.32 8.64 17.79
N GLN A 65 -8.37 9.45 17.69
CA GLN A 65 -9.74 9.06 18.00
C GLN A 65 -10.52 8.93 16.69
N LEU A 66 -11.20 7.81 16.51
CA LEU A 66 -12.05 7.51 15.36
C LEU A 66 -13.50 7.35 15.82
N SER A 67 -14.44 8.05 15.21
CA SER A 67 -15.86 7.98 15.53
C SER A 67 -16.55 6.93 14.67
N LEU A 68 -16.97 5.82 15.25
CA LEU A 68 -17.68 4.73 14.57
C LEU A 68 -19.16 5.02 14.42
N ALA A 69 -19.82 5.47 15.49
CA ALA A 69 -21.24 5.82 15.55
C ALA A 69 -21.48 6.88 16.63
N LYS A 70 -22.72 7.35 16.78
CA LYS A 70 -23.09 8.28 17.87
C LYS A 70 -22.69 7.67 19.22
N GLY A 71 -21.85 8.37 19.97
CA GLY A 71 -21.33 7.94 21.28
C GLY A 71 -20.25 6.85 21.24
N LYS A 72 -20.01 6.16 20.12
CA LYS A 72 -19.00 5.10 20.01
C LYS A 72 -17.71 5.61 19.36
N LYS A 73 -16.68 5.75 20.17
CA LYS A 73 -15.36 6.22 19.76
C LYS A 73 -14.33 5.09 19.92
N LEU A 74 -13.41 4.99 18.98
CA LEU A 74 -12.26 4.10 19.04
C LEU A 74 -11.01 4.97 19.20
N ILE A 75 -10.25 4.75 20.25
CA ILE A 75 -8.97 5.40 20.49
C ILE A 75 -7.88 4.39 20.20
N ILE A 76 -6.93 4.76 19.35
CA ILE A 76 -5.84 3.89 18.93
C ILE A 76 -4.50 4.61 18.99
N ASP A 77 -3.49 3.90 19.45
CA ASP A 77 -2.09 4.33 19.38
C ASP A 77 -1.44 3.80 18.10
N LEU A 78 -0.74 4.65 17.40
CA LEU A 78 -0.07 4.38 16.14
C LEU A 78 1.43 4.59 16.28
N TRP A 79 2.22 3.72 15.67
CA TRP A 79 3.61 4.05 15.35
C TRP A 79 3.62 5.13 14.28
N ASP A 80 4.26 6.25 14.58
CA ASP A 80 4.23 7.44 13.74
C ASP A 80 5.65 7.81 13.31
N SER A 81 5.96 7.55 12.05
CA SER A 81 7.27 7.89 11.47
C SER A 81 7.32 9.31 10.88
N TYR A 82 6.18 10.00 10.79
CA TYR A 82 6.05 11.25 10.05
C TYR A 82 5.68 12.45 10.91
N ASN A 83 5.43 12.24 12.20
CA ASN A 83 4.89 13.24 13.12
C ASN A 83 3.52 13.80 12.66
N LEU A 84 2.49 13.01 12.87
CA LEU A 84 1.13 13.31 12.43
C LEU A 84 0.57 14.64 12.95
N SER A 85 1.13 15.18 14.05
CA SER A 85 0.74 16.49 14.59
C SER A 85 1.01 17.65 13.64
N LEU A 86 1.95 17.49 12.71
CA LEU A 86 2.33 18.54 11.75
C LEU A 86 1.36 18.64 10.56
N TYR A 87 0.44 17.69 10.41
CA TYR A 87 -0.37 17.56 9.21
C TYR A 87 -1.87 17.70 9.47
N THR A 88 -2.57 18.22 8.48
CA THR A 88 -4.05 18.21 8.48
C THR A 88 -4.54 16.89 7.91
N ILE A 89 -5.13 16.05 8.77
CA ILE A 89 -5.69 14.76 8.37
C ILE A 89 -6.92 14.97 7.48
N ASN A 90 -7.00 14.23 6.38
CA ASN A 90 -8.13 14.26 5.46
C ASN A 90 -9.00 13.00 5.56
N THR A 91 -8.43 11.82 5.45
CA THR A 91 -9.14 10.53 5.61
C THR A 91 -8.27 9.55 6.38
N CYS A 92 -8.91 8.54 6.96
CA CYS A 92 -8.23 7.40 7.56
C CYS A 92 -8.94 6.12 7.17
N GLU A 93 -8.20 5.09 6.82
CA GLU A 93 -8.72 3.75 6.63
C GLU A 93 -7.98 2.78 7.55
N LEU A 94 -8.72 2.02 8.35
CA LEU A 94 -8.15 0.88 9.05
C LEU A 94 -8.20 -0.33 8.11
N VAL A 95 -7.04 -0.87 7.77
CA VAL A 95 -6.93 -2.00 6.85
C VAL A 95 -6.17 -3.16 7.48
N GLN A 96 -6.63 -4.37 7.21
CA GLN A 96 -5.99 -5.59 7.67
C GLN A 96 -5.19 -6.24 6.55
N ASP A 97 -3.95 -6.64 6.82
CA ASP A 97 -3.16 -7.41 5.87
C ASP A 97 -3.50 -8.92 5.92
N ALA A 98 -2.95 -9.69 4.99
CA ALA A 98 -3.17 -11.14 4.91
C ALA A 98 -2.60 -11.92 6.11
N ARG A 99 -1.74 -11.32 6.94
CA ARG A 99 -1.16 -11.89 8.16
C ARG A 99 -2.01 -11.61 9.38
N GLY A 100 -3.01 -10.70 9.27
CA GLY A 100 -3.88 -10.26 10.35
C GLY A 100 -3.43 -8.97 11.04
N HIS A 101 -2.35 -8.32 10.59
CA HIS A 101 -1.91 -7.04 11.11
C HIS A 101 -2.83 -5.92 10.63
N TRP A 102 -3.10 -4.96 11.50
CA TRP A 102 -3.88 -3.78 11.19
C TRP A 102 -2.99 -2.57 10.98
N TYR A 103 -3.35 -1.76 10.00
CA TYR A 103 -2.68 -0.53 9.65
C TYR A 103 -3.69 0.61 9.58
N ALA A 104 -3.29 1.80 10.02
CA ALA A 104 -4.02 3.03 9.75
C ALA A 104 -3.39 3.71 8.53
N CYS A 105 -4.11 3.72 7.42
CA CYS A 105 -3.75 4.45 6.22
C CYS A 105 -4.35 5.85 6.31
N ILE A 106 -3.53 6.84 6.58
CA ILE A 106 -3.96 8.22 6.81
C ILE A 106 -3.55 9.07 5.61
N THR A 107 -4.50 9.79 5.02
CA THR A 107 -4.21 10.80 4.01
C THR A 107 -4.18 12.17 4.66
N VAL A 108 -3.21 12.98 4.27
CA VAL A 108 -3.03 14.35 4.75
C VAL A 108 -3.08 15.33 3.59
N LYS A 109 -3.43 16.58 3.87
CA LYS A 109 -3.28 17.68 2.90
C LYS A 109 -1.90 18.28 3.10
N GLU A 110 -1.02 18.05 2.16
CA GLU A 110 0.32 18.61 2.15
C GLU A 110 0.74 18.94 0.72
N PHE A 111 1.45 20.03 0.56
CA PHE A 111 2.12 20.36 -0.68
C PHE A 111 3.61 20.06 -0.50
N PRO A 112 4.14 19.02 -1.16
CA PRO A 112 5.53 18.66 -0.99
C PRO A 112 6.43 19.82 -1.44
N LYS A 113 7.27 20.32 -0.54
CA LYS A 113 8.34 21.29 -0.83
C LYS A 113 9.56 20.54 -1.36
N THR A 114 9.40 19.80 -2.44
CA THR A 114 10.51 19.08 -3.04
C THR A 114 11.21 19.98 -4.04
N VAL A 115 12.47 20.27 -3.76
CA VAL A 115 13.38 20.79 -4.79
C VAL A 115 13.74 19.57 -5.65
N CYS A 116 13.25 19.54 -6.88
CA CYS A 116 13.67 18.54 -7.87
C CYS A 116 15.04 18.94 -8.43
N GLY A 117 15.79 17.96 -8.92
CA GLY A 117 17.02 18.22 -9.67
C GLY A 117 16.72 18.90 -11.02
N THR A 118 17.76 19.25 -11.76
CA THR A 118 17.66 19.92 -13.08
C THR A 118 17.76 18.97 -14.25
N GLY A 119 18.09 17.69 -14.02
CA GLY A 119 18.26 16.69 -15.06
C GLY A 119 16.98 16.30 -15.77
N GLN A 120 17.15 15.55 -16.86
CA GLN A 120 16.06 14.94 -17.63
C GLN A 120 16.42 13.47 -17.88
N VAL A 121 15.45 12.56 -17.69
CA VAL A 121 15.70 11.13 -17.83
C VAL A 121 14.54 10.41 -18.50
N GLY A 122 14.88 9.51 -19.42
CA GLY A 122 13.95 8.53 -20.00
C GLY A 122 14.03 7.22 -19.24
N ILE A 123 12.89 6.58 -19.00
CA ILE A 123 12.80 5.27 -18.32
C ILE A 123 12.11 4.29 -19.26
N ASP A 124 12.83 3.22 -19.60
CA ASP A 124 12.23 2.06 -20.27
C ASP A 124 11.88 0.99 -19.22
N LEU A 125 10.67 0.44 -19.34
CA LEU A 125 10.16 -0.61 -18.46
C LEU A 125 10.30 -1.96 -19.16
N GLY A 126 10.80 -2.97 -18.46
CA GLY A 126 11.04 -4.30 -19.04
C GLY A 126 10.70 -5.45 -18.10
N CYS A 127 10.78 -6.66 -18.63
CA CYS A 127 10.55 -7.89 -17.86
C CYS A 127 11.84 -8.47 -17.24
N LYS A 128 12.99 -8.26 -17.86
CA LYS A 128 14.30 -8.71 -17.34
C LYS A 128 14.81 -7.74 -16.29
N ASP A 129 14.95 -6.50 -16.67
CA ASP A 129 15.19 -5.37 -15.79
C ASP A 129 13.88 -4.59 -15.68
N ALA A 130 13.39 -4.41 -14.46
CA ALA A 130 12.07 -3.80 -14.24
C ALA A 130 12.01 -2.36 -14.74
N ALA A 131 13.15 -1.66 -14.72
CA ALA A 131 13.31 -0.35 -15.34
C ALA A 131 14.78 -0.11 -15.70
N VAL A 132 15.02 0.59 -16.80
CA VAL A 132 16.35 1.06 -17.22
C VAL A 132 16.24 2.54 -17.54
N SER A 133 17.14 3.35 -16.98
CA SER A 133 17.20 4.78 -17.28
C SER A 133 18.09 5.06 -18.50
N SER A 134 17.84 6.18 -19.18
CA SER A 134 18.72 6.67 -20.27
C SER A 134 20.15 6.98 -19.79
N GLU A 135 20.36 7.13 -18.49
CA GLU A 135 21.67 7.34 -17.85
C GLU A 135 22.37 6.01 -17.47
N GLY A 136 21.75 4.85 -17.79
CA GLY A 136 22.32 3.52 -17.51
C GLY A 136 21.95 2.94 -16.17
N ASP A 137 21.22 3.63 -15.31
CA ASP A 137 20.73 3.07 -14.03
C ASP A 137 19.71 1.95 -14.29
N GLN A 138 19.85 0.82 -13.60
CA GLN A 138 19.00 -0.34 -13.78
C GLN A 138 18.30 -0.73 -12.47
N LEU A 139 17.02 -1.04 -12.55
CA LEU A 139 16.26 -1.63 -11.46
C LEU A 139 16.04 -3.12 -11.72
N GLN A 140 16.80 -3.96 -11.03
CA GLN A 140 16.64 -5.40 -11.09
C GLN A 140 15.83 -5.91 -9.89
N ILE A 141 14.71 -6.57 -10.15
CA ILE A 141 13.84 -7.13 -9.09
C ILE A 141 13.92 -8.67 -9.12
N LYS A 142 15.01 -9.23 -8.58
CA LYS A 142 15.23 -10.69 -8.49
C LYS A 142 14.69 -11.32 -7.19
N VAL A 143 13.89 -10.57 -6.42
CA VAL A 143 13.42 -10.96 -5.08
C VAL A 143 12.63 -12.27 -5.09
N THR A 144 11.79 -12.48 -6.11
CA THR A 144 11.00 -13.72 -6.23
C THR A 144 11.89 -14.95 -6.32
N HIS A 145 13.00 -14.89 -7.07
CA HIS A 145 13.97 -15.98 -7.16
C HIS A 145 14.65 -16.30 -5.83
N GLN A 146 15.05 -15.27 -5.07
CA GLN A 146 15.70 -15.43 -3.77
C GLN A 146 14.83 -16.18 -2.73
N TYR A 147 13.51 -16.08 -2.86
CA TYR A 147 12.57 -16.73 -1.96
C TYR A 147 11.88 -17.96 -2.55
N ALA A 148 12.17 -18.33 -3.81
CA ALA A 148 11.46 -19.39 -4.53
C ALA A 148 11.54 -20.75 -3.81
N GLU A 149 12.72 -21.16 -3.38
CA GLU A 149 12.94 -22.42 -2.66
C GLU A 149 12.21 -22.44 -1.31
N LYS A 150 12.39 -21.38 -0.50
CA LYS A 150 11.70 -21.24 0.81
C LYS A 150 10.18 -21.25 0.66
N LEU A 151 9.68 -20.67 -0.42
CA LEU A 151 8.26 -20.68 -0.73
C LEU A 151 7.77 -22.07 -1.12
N ALA A 152 8.53 -22.79 -1.97
CA ALA A 152 8.20 -24.15 -2.40
C ALA A 152 8.17 -25.13 -1.20
N ILE A 153 9.15 -25.05 -0.28
CA ILE A 153 9.17 -25.84 0.94
C ILE A 153 7.93 -25.57 1.80
N ALA A 154 7.61 -24.28 2.02
CA ALA A 154 6.45 -23.90 2.83
C ALA A 154 5.11 -24.33 2.20
N GLN A 155 5.02 -24.31 0.86
CA GLN A 155 3.83 -24.76 0.12
C GLN A 155 3.67 -26.28 0.19
N ARG A 156 4.74 -27.06 -0.02
CA ARG A 156 4.72 -28.52 0.13
C ARG A 156 4.32 -28.96 1.55
N ALA A 157 4.83 -28.26 2.57
CA ALA A 157 4.45 -28.46 3.96
C ALA A 157 3.04 -27.93 4.32
N LYS A 158 2.27 -27.40 3.35
CA LYS A 158 0.94 -26.79 3.56
C LYS A 158 0.92 -25.72 4.66
N ASN A 159 2.07 -25.11 4.97
CA ASN A 159 2.21 -24.09 6.01
C ASN A 159 1.73 -22.71 5.51
N LYS A 160 0.42 -22.51 5.53
CA LYS A 160 -0.23 -21.27 5.04
C LYS A 160 0.28 -20.01 5.74
N LYS A 161 0.62 -20.08 7.03
CA LYS A 161 1.16 -18.92 7.78
C LYS A 161 2.53 -18.53 7.22
N ARG A 162 3.43 -19.49 7.05
CA ARG A 162 4.77 -19.27 6.49
C ARG A 162 4.72 -18.73 5.05
N VAL A 163 3.84 -19.29 4.22
CA VAL A 163 3.60 -18.81 2.84
C VAL A 163 3.23 -17.32 2.83
N LYS A 164 2.28 -16.91 3.68
CA LYS A 164 1.87 -15.49 3.79
C LYS A 164 3.04 -14.58 4.22
N VAL A 165 3.85 -15.02 5.16
CA VAL A 165 5.04 -14.27 5.62
C VAL A 165 6.06 -14.10 4.50
N ILE A 166 6.32 -15.16 3.72
CA ILE A 166 7.26 -15.10 2.59
C ILE A 166 6.74 -14.14 1.51
N HIS A 167 5.48 -14.23 1.12
CA HIS A 167 4.88 -13.29 0.16
C HIS A 167 4.93 -11.84 0.64
N ALA A 168 4.70 -11.59 1.94
CA ALA A 168 4.83 -10.25 2.50
C ALA A 168 6.28 -9.73 2.42
N LYS A 169 7.29 -10.58 2.68
CA LYS A 169 8.69 -10.21 2.52
C LYS A 169 9.03 -9.87 1.07
N ILE A 170 8.62 -10.71 0.12
CA ILE A 170 8.82 -10.45 -1.32
C ILE A 170 8.21 -9.11 -1.71
N LYS A 171 6.97 -8.86 -1.32
CA LYS A 171 6.28 -7.59 -1.59
C LYS A 171 7.05 -6.38 -1.01
N ASN A 172 7.40 -6.45 0.28
CA ASN A 172 8.05 -5.33 0.96
C ASN A 172 9.45 -5.03 0.39
N THR A 173 10.24 -6.07 0.10
CA THR A 173 11.57 -5.89 -0.52
C THR A 173 11.44 -5.31 -1.92
N ARG A 174 10.47 -5.80 -2.72
CA ARG A 174 10.19 -5.23 -4.05
C ARG A 174 9.83 -3.74 -3.96
N GLN A 175 8.95 -3.37 -3.05
CA GLN A 175 8.56 -1.98 -2.84
C GLN A 175 9.73 -1.10 -2.40
N ASP A 176 10.57 -1.58 -1.48
CA ASP A 176 11.76 -0.85 -1.02
C ASP A 176 12.73 -0.55 -2.17
N LEU A 177 13.00 -1.55 -3.02
CA LEU A 177 13.85 -1.37 -4.22
C LEU A 177 13.26 -0.34 -5.19
N ILE A 178 11.95 -0.43 -5.47
CA ILE A 178 11.26 0.54 -6.33
C ILE A 178 11.33 1.94 -5.73
N HIS A 179 11.03 2.10 -4.44
CA HIS A 179 11.07 3.41 -3.78
C HIS A 179 12.46 4.02 -3.76
N LYS A 180 13.52 3.24 -3.54
CA LYS A 180 14.89 3.72 -3.61
C LYS A 180 15.26 4.22 -5.00
N PHE A 181 14.92 3.44 -6.02
CA PHE A 181 15.18 3.79 -7.41
C PHE A 181 14.40 5.05 -7.82
N THR A 182 13.10 5.09 -7.60
CA THR A 182 12.26 6.24 -7.96
C THR A 182 12.63 7.49 -7.17
N SER A 183 13.00 7.38 -5.90
CA SER A 183 13.44 8.51 -5.09
C SER A 183 14.76 9.10 -5.60
N LYS A 184 15.70 8.25 -6.09
CA LYS A 184 16.93 8.70 -6.74
C LYS A 184 16.61 9.52 -7.99
N LEU A 185 15.74 9.00 -8.86
CA LEU A 185 15.36 9.66 -10.10
C LEU A 185 14.67 11.01 -9.87
N VAL A 186 13.70 11.06 -8.95
CA VAL A 186 12.93 12.29 -8.65
C VAL A 186 13.82 13.38 -8.04
N LYS A 187 14.82 12.99 -7.23
CA LYS A 187 15.77 13.96 -6.66
C LYS A 187 16.74 14.55 -7.68
N ALA A 188 17.10 13.79 -8.71
CA ALA A 188 18.09 14.19 -9.70
C ALA A 188 17.46 14.97 -10.88
N ASN A 189 16.19 14.72 -11.20
CA ASN A 189 15.59 15.14 -12.46
C ASN A 189 14.35 16.03 -12.27
N SER A 190 14.22 17.03 -13.14
CA SER A 190 13.01 17.86 -13.28
C SER A 190 12.01 17.27 -14.27
N LEU A 191 12.49 16.50 -15.26
CA LEU A 191 11.65 15.83 -16.25
C LEU A 191 11.96 14.33 -16.26
N ILE A 192 10.91 13.52 -16.10
CA ILE A 192 11.01 12.06 -16.17
C ILE A 192 9.99 11.56 -17.18
N VAL A 193 10.47 10.95 -18.27
CA VAL A 193 9.64 10.36 -19.31
C VAL A 193 9.64 8.85 -19.14
N VAL A 194 8.47 8.23 -19.02
CA VAL A 194 8.34 6.77 -18.80
C VAL A 194 7.68 6.12 -20.00
N GLY A 195 8.31 5.09 -20.53
CA GLY A 195 7.77 4.26 -21.60
C GLY A 195 6.49 3.55 -21.16
N LYS A 196 5.46 3.52 -22.02
CA LYS A 196 4.18 2.88 -21.72
C LYS A 196 4.21 1.40 -22.12
N ILE A 197 4.13 0.50 -21.12
CA ILE A 197 3.94 -0.93 -21.37
C ILE A 197 2.48 -1.32 -21.10
N LYS A 198 1.90 -2.09 -22.03
CA LYS A 198 0.61 -2.76 -21.84
C LYS A 198 0.81 -4.06 -21.08
N SER A 199 0.98 -4.00 -19.75
CA SER A 199 1.27 -5.18 -18.91
C SER A 199 0.20 -6.29 -19.03
N ASN A 200 -1.04 -5.95 -19.33
CA ASN A 200 -2.12 -6.93 -19.54
C ASN A 200 -1.84 -7.92 -20.69
N SER A 201 -1.07 -7.53 -21.70
CA SER A 201 -0.73 -8.42 -22.81
C SER A 201 0.25 -9.54 -22.41
N PHE A 202 0.96 -9.38 -21.30
CA PHE A 202 1.91 -10.38 -20.80
C PHE A 202 1.29 -11.38 -19.82
N THR A 203 0.08 -11.14 -19.33
CA THR A 203 -0.56 -11.99 -18.28
C THR A 203 -0.89 -13.40 -18.76
N SER A 204 -1.09 -13.61 -20.05
CA SER A 204 -1.31 -14.92 -20.70
C SER A 204 -0.01 -15.59 -21.18
N SER A 205 1.14 -14.94 -21.05
CA SER A 205 2.44 -15.45 -21.54
C SER A 205 3.27 -16.11 -20.44
N LYS A 206 4.37 -16.77 -20.84
CA LYS A 206 5.38 -17.31 -19.89
C LYS A 206 5.99 -16.20 -19.01
N LEU A 207 5.88 -14.92 -19.41
CA LEU A 207 6.37 -13.75 -18.69
C LEU A 207 5.40 -13.24 -17.61
N ALA A 208 4.22 -13.84 -17.46
CA ALA A 208 3.20 -13.40 -16.48
C ALA A 208 3.71 -13.30 -15.02
N LYS A 209 4.77 -14.01 -14.66
CA LYS A 209 5.40 -13.92 -13.32
C LYS A 209 6.40 -12.78 -13.20
N SER A 210 6.80 -12.15 -14.29
CA SER A 210 7.79 -11.07 -14.35
C SER A 210 7.15 -9.69 -14.42
N VAL A 211 5.84 -9.63 -14.67
CA VAL A 211 5.04 -8.40 -14.83
C VAL A 211 4.29 -7.99 -13.56
#